data_d493d21841760494189bc434e8b21907
#
_entry.id   d493d21841760494189bc434e8b21907
#
_cell.length_a   1.000
_cell.length_b   1.000
_cell.length_c   1.000
_cell.angle_alpha   90.00
_cell.angle_beta   90.00
_cell.angle_gamma   90.00
#
_symmetry.space_group_name_H-M   'P 1'
#
loop_
_entity.id
_entity.type
_entity.pdbx_description
1 polymer ?
#
loop_
_entity_poly.entity_id
_entity_poly.type
_entity_poly.pdbx_seq_one_letter_code
_entity_poly.pdbx_strand_id
1 'polypeptide(L)'
;MKTYLWLDDIRNPNMIVWRDQYIPEYDPKVDEIVWLKEYPEFVDYIRQFGLPDEIFFDHDLGDDESGTGYDAAKWLVNYCMDNGGVDVPRWSIQSANPVGRQNINSILLNYRKSIGK
;
A
#
# COMPACT_ATOMS: atom_id res chain seq x y z
N MET A 1 5.26 -17.90 1.58
CA MET A 1 5.45 -16.83 0.59
C MET A 1 4.70 -15.58 1.03
N LYS A 2 5.36 -14.44 0.99
CA LYS A 2 4.71 -13.15 1.26
C LYS A 2 4.63 -12.33 -0.01
N THR A 3 3.53 -11.60 -0.18
CA THR A 3 3.34 -10.66 -1.28
C THR A 3 3.37 -9.25 -0.72
N TYR A 4 4.29 -8.46 -1.25
CA TYR A 4 4.47 -7.05 -0.90
C TYR A 4 3.97 -6.20 -2.06
N LEU A 5 3.03 -5.31 -1.79
CA LEU A 5 2.50 -4.39 -2.78
C LEU A 5 3.21 -3.05 -2.60
N TRP A 6 3.94 -2.62 -3.63
CA TRP A 6 4.74 -1.39 -3.59
C TRP A 6 4.11 -0.36 -4.52
N LEU A 7 3.42 0.62 -3.92
CA LEU A 7 2.75 1.69 -4.66
C LEU A 7 3.62 2.93 -4.63
N ASP A 8 4.32 3.20 -5.73
CA ASP A 8 5.28 4.29 -5.82
C ASP A 8 5.62 4.52 -7.30
N ASP A 9 5.57 5.75 -7.78
CA ASP A 9 5.84 6.07 -9.17
C ASP A 9 7.33 6.26 -9.50
N ILE A 10 8.17 6.44 -8.48
CA ILE A 10 9.59 6.80 -8.66
C ILE A 10 10.53 5.73 -8.11
N ARG A 11 10.34 5.28 -6.87
CA ARG A 11 11.25 4.35 -6.19
C ARG A 11 11.04 2.93 -6.67
N ASN A 12 12.08 2.37 -7.29
CA ASN A 12 12.03 0.98 -7.75
C ASN A 12 12.33 0.03 -6.57
N PRO A 13 11.35 -0.80 -6.15
CA PRO A 13 11.54 -1.70 -4.99
C PRO A 13 12.55 -2.82 -5.25
N ASN A 14 12.94 -3.02 -6.51
CA ASN A 14 13.95 -4.02 -6.86
C ASN A 14 15.37 -3.49 -6.69
N MET A 15 15.54 -2.18 -6.49
CA MET A 15 16.83 -1.60 -6.14
C MET A 15 17.18 -1.93 -4.69
N ILE A 16 18.38 -2.45 -4.47
CA ILE A 16 18.83 -2.92 -3.17
C ILE A 16 18.65 -1.85 -2.07
N VAL A 17 18.95 -0.59 -2.40
CA VAL A 17 18.89 0.51 -1.42
C VAL A 17 17.48 0.67 -0.84
N TRP A 18 16.44 0.58 -1.68
CA TRP A 18 15.07 0.69 -1.20
C TRP A 18 14.58 -0.59 -0.56
N ARG A 19 14.90 -1.73 -1.16
CA ARG A 19 14.48 -3.03 -0.66
C ARG A 19 15.03 -3.30 0.73
N ASP A 20 16.32 -3.08 0.94
CA ASP A 20 16.96 -3.34 2.24
C ASP A 20 16.48 -2.37 3.32
N GLN A 21 16.13 -1.13 2.93
CA GLN A 21 15.62 -0.14 3.87
C GLN A 21 14.21 -0.45 4.35
N TYR A 22 13.31 -0.85 3.44
CA TYR A 22 11.88 -1.01 3.74
C TYR A 22 11.44 -2.46 3.92
N ILE A 23 12.12 -3.41 3.27
CA ILE A 23 11.76 -4.84 3.32
C ILE A 23 13.02 -5.66 3.64
N PRO A 24 13.60 -5.49 4.85
CA PRO A 24 14.84 -6.18 5.19
C PRO A 24 14.69 -7.71 5.25
N GLU A 25 13.50 -8.23 5.53
CA GLU A 25 13.22 -9.65 5.59
C GLU A 25 12.82 -10.28 4.24
N TYR A 26 12.89 -9.51 3.14
CA TYR A 26 12.52 -10.01 1.81
C TYR A 26 13.45 -11.12 1.35
N ASP A 27 12.84 -12.24 0.95
CA ASP A 27 13.57 -13.38 0.39
C ASP A 27 13.11 -13.58 -1.06
N PRO A 28 13.98 -13.26 -2.06
CA PRO A 28 13.60 -13.36 -3.47
C PRO A 28 13.28 -14.77 -3.93
N LYS A 29 13.62 -15.80 -3.15
CA LYS A 29 13.33 -17.19 -3.50
C LYS A 29 11.89 -17.58 -3.17
N VAL A 30 11.25 -16.92 -2.20
CA VAL A 30 9.93 -17.28 -1.72
C VAL A 30 8.93 -16.13 -1.71
N ASP A 31 9.39 -14.89 -1.69
CA ASP A 31 8.54 -13.70 -1.60
C ASP A 31 8.40 -12.99 -2.95
N GLU A 32 7.33 -12.22 -3.09
CA GLU A 32 7.03 -11.46 -4.30
C GLU A 32 6.83 -9.98 -3.96
N ILE A 33 7.44 -9.10 -4.76
CA ILE A 33 7.17 -7.66 -4.72
C ILE A 33 6.42 -7.30 -6.00
N VAL A 34 5.24 -6.71 -5.86
CA VAL A 34 4.45 -6.20 -6.98
C VAL A 34 4.57 -4.70 -7.00
N TRP A 35 5.19 -4.15 -8.03
CA TRP A 35 5.40 -2.72 -8.18
C TRP A 35 4.28 -2.10 -8.99
N LEU A 36 3.49 -1.24 -8.34
CA LEU A 36 2.40 -0.51 -8.98
C LEU A 36 2.72 0.99 -8.91
N LYS A 37 2.51 1.69 -10.00
CA LYS A 37 2.89 3.09 -10.13
C LYS A 37 1.73 4.06 -10.03
N GLU A 38 0.49 3.58 -10.22
CA GLU A 38 -0.70 4.42 -10.29
C GLU A 38 -1.84 3.84 -9.45
N TYR A 39 -2.74 4.73 -9.01
CA TYR A 39 -3.91 4.34 -8.23
C TYR A 39 -4.79 3.29 -8.94
N PRO A 40 -5.13 3.41 -10.22
CA PRO A 40 -5.96 2.39 -10.88
C PRO A 40 -5.32 1.01 -10.88
N GLU A 41 -4.00 0.92 -11.03
CA GLU A 41 -3.29 -0.36 -10.96
C GLU A 41 -3.44 -1.02 -9.58
N PHE A 42 -3.41 -0.21 -8.52
CA PHE A 42 -3.59 -0.69 -7.15
C PHE A 42 -4.98 -1.31 -6.97
N VAL A 43 -6.01 -0.63 -7.44
CA VAL A 43 -7.40 -1.10 -7.38
C VAL A 43 -7.55 -2.42 -8.14
N ASP A 44 -7.05 -2.45 -9.38
CA ASP A 44 -7.19 -3.62 -10.24
C ASP A 44 -6.48 -4.84 -9.66
N TYR A 45 -5.29 -4.63 -9.09
CA TYR A 45 -4.54 -5.73 -8.47
C TYR A 45 -5.32 -6.37 -7.34
N ILE A 46 -5.82 -5.57 -6.40
CA ILE A 46 -6.53 -6.10 -5.23
C ILE A 46 -7.85 -6.76 -5.63
N ARG A 47 -8.56 -6.19 -6.60
CA ARG A 47 -9.79 -6.80 -7.12
C ARG A 47 -9.54 -8.18 -7.74
N GLN A 48 -8.40 -8.33 -8.40
CA GLN A 48 -8.07 -9.57 -9.12
C GLN A 48 -7.45 -10.62 -8.19
N PHE A 49 -6.55 -10.22 -7.29
CA PHE A 49 -5.73 -11.13 -6.51
C PHE A 49 -6.04 -11.15 -5.02
N GLY A 50 -6.83 -10.20 -4.52
CA GLY A 50 -7.11 -10.07 -3.10
C GLY A 50 -6.04 -9.26 -2.35
N LEU A 51 -6.14 -9.25 -1.02
CA LEU A 51 -5.25 -8.47 -0.18
C LEU A 51 -3.85 -9.09 -0.11
N PRO A 52 -2.78 -8.27 -0.26
CA PRO A 52 -1.41 -8.73 -0.06
C PRO A 52 -1.10 -8.88 1.43
N ASP A 53 0.11 -9.34 1.75
CA ASP A 53 0.56 -9.43 3.14
C ASP A 53 0.96 -8.07 3.70
N GLU A 54 1.55 -7.22 2.87
CA GLU A 54 1.98 -5.89 3.29
C GLU A 54 1.90 -4.91 2.12
N ILE A 55 1.60 -3.63 2.43
CA ILE A 55 1.49 -2.56 1.43
C ILE A 55 2.44 -1.43 1.81
N PHE A 56 3.16 -0.92 0.81
CA PHE A 56 4.00 0.25 0.94
C PHE A 56 3.37 1.37 0.11
N PHE A 57 3.01 2.47 0.78
CA PHE A 57 2.32 3.60 0.15
C PHE A 57 3.26 4.76 -0.11
N ASP A 58 3.17 5.36 -1.30
CA ASP A 58 3.62 6.71 -1.57
C ASP A 58 2.37 7.56 -1.80
N HIS A 59 2.37 8.80 -1.29
CA HIS A 59 1.22 9.70 -1.47
C HIS A 59 1.17 10.29 -2.87
N ASP A 60 2.32 10.75 -3.38
CA ASP A 60 2.39 11.46 -4.65
C ASP A 60 2.71 10.48 -5.77
N LEU A 61 1.74 10.21 -6.63
CA LEU A 61 1.83 9.22 -7.69
C LEU A 61 1.92 9.85 -9.09
N GLY A 62 2.72 10.91 -9.22
CA GLY A 62 3.03 11.53 -10.51
C GLY A 62 1.86 12.25 -11.17
N ASP A 63 0.77 11.55 -11.44
CA ASP A 63 -0.43 12.09 -12.06
C ASP A 63 -1.56 12.16 -11.02
N ASP A 64 -1.81 13.36 -10.49
CA ASP A 64 -2.85 13.57 -9.48
C ASP A 64 -4.27 13.30 -10.00
N GLU A 65 -4.48 13.38 -11.31
CA GLU A 65 -5.79 13.09 -11.92
C GLU A 65 -6.15 11.62 -11.81
N SER A 66 -5.14 10.74 -11.81
CA SER A 66 -5.37 9.29 -11.67
C SER A 66 -5.65 8.88 -10.23
N GLY A 67 -5.27 9.72 -9.26
CA GLY A 67 -5.42 9.44 -7.84
C GLY A 67 -4.09 9.45 -7.10
N THR A 68 -4.18 9.59 -5.79
CA THR A 68 -3.01 9.63 -4.89
C THR A 68 -2.93 8.36 -4.04
N GLY A 69 -1.86 8.24 -3.26
CA GLY A 69 -1.77 7.17 -2.27
C GLY A 69 -2.86 7.25 -1.21
N TYR A 70 -3.34 8.46 -0.89
CA TYR A 70 -4.48 8.62 0.01
C TYR A 70 -5.76 8.06 -0.60
N ASP A 71 -5.98 8.28 -1.90
CA ASP A 71 -7.12 7.68 -2.60
C ASP A 71 -7.04 6.15 -2.55
N ALA A 72 -5.85 5.59 -2.71
CA ALA A 72 -5.63 4.16 -2.58
C ALA A 72 -5.97 3.65 -1.18
N ALA A 73 -5.56 4.37 -0.14
CA ALA A 73 -5.87 4.00 1.24
C ALA A 73 -7.38 4.07 1.52
N LYS A 74 -8.06 5.10 1.03
CA LYS A 74 -9.53 5.21 1.15
C LYS A 74 -10.21 4.05 0.45
N TRP A 75 -9.79 3.75 -0.75
CA TRP A 75 -10.35 2.62 -1.50
C TRP A 75 -10.15 1.31 -0.75
N LEU A 76 -8.96 1.11 -0.19
CA LEU A 76 -8.63 -0.10 0.57
C LEU A 76 -9.56 -0.27 1.78
N VAL A 77 -9.80 0.81 2.52
CA VAL A 77 -10.73 0.79 3.65
C VAL A 77 -12.12 0.37 3.20
N ASN A 78 -12.62 0.97 2.11
CA ASN A 78 -13.93 0.61 1.57
C ASN A 78 -13.99 -0.85 1.12
N TYR A 79 -12.93 -1.33 0.49
CA TYR A 79 -12.84 -2.73 0.08
C TYR A 79 -12.92 -3.67 1.29
N CYS A 80 -12.19 -3.36 2.35
CA CYS A 80 -12.21 -4.18 3.57
C CYS A 80 -13.57 -4.16 4.26
N MET A 81 -14.22 -3.00 4.30
CA MET A 81 -15.58 -2.87 4.83
C MET A 81 -16.57 -3.72 4.04
N ASP A 82 -16.49 -3.66 2.72
CA ASP A 82 -17.41 -4.38 1.82
C ASP A 82 -17.17 -5.90 1.86
N ASN A 83 -16.00 -6.33 2.32
CA ASN A 83 -15.65 -7.75 2.41
C ASN A 83 -15.74 -8.27 3.86
N GLY A 84 -16.72 -7.80 4.61
CA GLY A 84 -17.02 -8.33 5.93
C GLY A 84 -16.30 -7.64 7.08
N GLY A 85 -15.70 -6.48 6.84
CA GLY A 85 -14.98 -5.74 7.88
C GLY A 85 -13.66 -6.39 8.24
N VAL A 86 -12.96 -6.99 7.27
CA VAL A 86 -11.64 -7.58 7.48
C VAL A 86 -10.61 -6.49 7.78
N ASP A 87 -9.54 -6.86 8.50
CA ASP A 87 -8.45 -5.94 8.79
C ASP A 87 -7.67 -5.58 7.52
N VAL A 88 -7.04 -4.39 7.53
CA VAL A 88 -6.14 -3.99 6.46
C VAL A 88 -4.82 -4.75 6.61
N PRO A 89 -4.09 -5.01 5.50
CA PRO A 89 -2.74 -5.55 5.58
C PRO A 89 -1.80 -4.62 6.35
N ARG A 90 -0.70 -5.15 6.83
CA ARG A 90 0.37 -4.30 7.39
C ARG A 90 0.79 -3.28 6.34
N TRP A 91 1.15 -2.07 6.80
CA TRP A 91 1.52 -1.01 5.85
C TRP A 91 2.71 -0.21 6.35
N SER A 92 3.40 0.39 5.41
CA SER A 92 4.43 1.40 5.63
C SER A 92 4.23 2.51 4.61
N ILE A 93 4.77 3.69 4.88
CA ILE A 93 4.62 4.85 4.00
C ILE A 93 6.00 5.41 3.72
N GLN A 94 6.41 5.41 2.44
CA GLN A 94 7.72 5.91 2.02
C GLN A 94 7.66 7.31 1.39
N SER A 95 6.53 8.01 1.53
CA SER A 95 6.34 9.33 0.95
C SER A 95 7.16 10.39 1.70
N ALA A 96 7.72 11.34 0.95
CA ALA A 96 8.37 12.52 1.50
C ALA A 96 7.37 13.61 1.93
N ASN A 97 6.08 13.46 1.61
CA ASN A 97 5.03 14.43 1.93
C ASN A 97 4.48 14.15 3.34
N PRO A 98 4.80 14.99 4.35
CA PRO A 98 4.38 14.71 5.73
C PRO A 98 2.86 14.76 5.94
N VAL A 99 2.17 15.65 5.25
CA VAL A 99 0.70 15.74 5.33
C VAL A 99 0.07 14.49 4.69
N GLY A 100 0.57 14.08 3.53
CA GLY A 100 0.10 12.86 2.86
C GLY A 100 0.33 11.62 3.70
N ARG A 101 1.49 11.49 4.34
CA ARG A 101 1.79 10.39 5.26
C ARG A 101 0.80 10.36 6.42
N GLN A 102 0.55 11.51 7.04
CA GLN A 102 -0.37 11.59 8.16
C GLN A 102 -1.80 11.21 7.75
N ASN A 103 -2.25 11.67 6.59
CA ASN A 103 -3.59 11.38 6.10
C ASN A 103 -3.78 9.88 5.82
N ILE A 104 -2.83 9.25 5.16
CA ILE A 104 -2.88 7.80 4.91
C ILE A 104 -2.90 7.03 6.23
N ASN A 105 -1.98 7.36 7.12
CA ASN A 105 -1.87 6.67 8.40
C ASN A 105 -3.14 6.80 9.22
N SER A 106 -3.73 8.01 9.26
CA SER A 106 -4.93 8.28 10.03
C SER A 106 -6.13 7.49 9.55
N ILE A 107 -6.36 7.43 8.23
CA ILE A 107 -7.54 6.72 7.72
C ILE A 107 -7.43 5.21 7.97
N LEU A 108 -6.23 4.65 7.86
CA LEU A 108 -6.03 3.23 8.12
C LEU A 108 -6.16 2.89 9.60
N LEU A 109 -5.57 3.71 10.48
CA LEU A 109 -5.69 3.51 11.92
C LEU A 109 -7.11 3.70 12.42
N ASN A 110 -7.83 4.69 11.91
CA ASN A 110 -9.23 4.91 12.29
C ASN A 110 -10.12 3.75 11.90
N TYR A 111 -9.89 3.18 10.72
CA TYR A 111 -10.62 1.98 10.32
C TYR A 111 -10.35 0.82 11.26
N ARG A 112 -9.08 0.58 11.60
CA ARG A 112 -8.72 -0.51 12.52
C ARG A 112 -9.39 -0.35 13.88
N LYS A 113 -9.44 0.88 14.41
CA LYS A 113 -10.17 1.16 15.66
C LYS A 113 -11.64 0.82 15.54
N SER A 114 -12.26 1.12 14.41
CA SER A 114 -13.68 0.88 14.19
C SER A 114 -14.03 -0.61 14.20
N ILE A 115 -13.08 -1.48 13.86
CA ILE A 115 -13.28 -2.94 13.88
C ILE A 115 -12.67 -3.61 15.12
N GLY A 116 -12.27 -2.83 16.12
CA GLY A 116 -11.78 -3.35 17.39
C GLY A 116 -10.31 -3.73 17.41
N LYS A 117 -9.51 -3.19 16.49
CA LYS A 117 -8.07 -3.45 16.40
C LYS A 117 -7.19 -2.27 16.89
#